data_0044887676a1a0abc580581d3cf2a899
#
_entry.id   0044887676a1a0abc580581d3cf2a899
#
_cell.length_a   1.000
_cell.length_b   1.000
_cell.length_c   1.000
_cell.angle_alpha   90.00
_cell.angle_beta   90.00
_cell.angle_gamma   90.00
#
_symmetry.space_group_name_H-M   'P 1'
#
loop_
_entity.id
_entity.type
_entity.pdbx_description
1 polymer ?
#
loop_
_entity_poly.entity_id
_entity_poly.type
_entity_poly.pdbx_seq_one_letter_code
_entity_poly.pdbx_strand_id
1 'polypeptide(L)'
;MQTWNPAAYAEHGAFVHGMAGGVLDWLNPHSGERILDVGCGDGQLTQRIMASGADLTGVDVSTEMAAAACTRGVNAVHASAEALPFADACFDAVFSNAALHWVRDHEAMLAELHRVLRPGGRFVAEFGGHGNIAAIRIAFAAVLERHGFPGAEAHVNYFPSPAEYAHRLEQHGFAVERIALIPRPTPLGAGGMAEWLRTFRNGVLSTLPESLRQRVVDETVELLAPALRDETGNWTADYVRLRFATVR
;
A
#
# COMPACT_ATOMS: atom_id res chain seq x y z
N MET A 1 -12.05 7.17 8.72
CA MET A 1 -11.37 6.94 7.41
C MET A 1 -9.90 7.29 7.58
N GLN A 2 -8.98 6.54 6.97
CA GLN A 2 -7.54 6.87 6.99
C GLN A 2 -7.33 8.21 6.29
N THR A 3 -6.57 9.12 6.91
CA THR A 3 -6.18 10.40 6.32
C THR A 3 -4.68 10.37 6.02
N TRP A 4 -4.31 10.90 4.87
CA TRP A 4 -2.92 10.93 4.43
C TRP A 4 -2.38 12.34 4.48
N ASN A 5 -1.30 12.53 5.23
CA ASN A 5 -0.54 13.78 5.27
C ASN A 5 0.75 13.58 4.47
N PRO A 6 0.95 14.27 3.33
CA PRO A 6 2.12 14.08 2.48
C PRO A 6 3.46 14.32 3.21
N ALA A 7 3.54 15.31 4.10
CA ALA A 7 4.76 15.60 4.84
C ALA A 7 5.11 14.48 5.85
N ALA A 8 4.13 14.03 6.65
CA ALA A 8 4.32 12.91 7.57
C ALA A 8 4.61 11.60 6.83
N TYR A 9 3.98 11.38 5.68
CA TYR A 9 4.25 10.21 4.84
C TYR A 9 5.66 10.25 4.22
N ALA A 10 6.10 11.41 3.75
CA ALA A 10 7.46 11.58 3.22
C ALA A 10 8.54 11.31 4.28
N GLU A 11 8.29 11.66 5.55
CA GLU A 11 9.21 11.42 6.65
C GLU A 11 9.19 9.97 7.14
N HIS A 12 8.00 9.40 7.36
CA HIS A 12 7.84 8.09 8.02
C HIS A 12 7.55 6.94 7.06
N GLY A 13 7.14 7.23 5.82
CA GLY A 13 6.87 6.27 4.74
C GLY A 13 7.97 6.17 3.68
N ALA A 14 9.05 6.95 3.78
CA ALA A 14 10.12 7.01 2.76
C ALA A 14 10.78 5.64 2.48
N PHE A 15 10.80 4.72 3.44
CA PHE A 15 11.30 3.35 3.24
C PHE A 15 10.51 2.58 2.17
N VAL A 16 9.23 2.91 1.95
CA VAL A 16 8.38 2.26 0.93
C VAL A 16 8.97 2.45 -0.46
N HIS A 17 9.47 3.64 -0.76
CA HIS A 17 10.07 3.95 -2.07
C HIS A 17 11.45 3.32 -2.24
N GLY A 18 12.25 3.28 -1.17
CA GLY A 18 13.60 2.67 -1.19
C GLY A 18 13.58 1.16 -1.46
N MET A 19 12.51 0.47 -1.04
CA MET A 19 12.38 -0.98 -1.15
C MET A 19 11.59 -1.45 -2.39
N ALA A 20 11.17 -0.54 -3.27
CA ALA A 20 10.39 -0.88 -4.46
C ALA A 20 11.20 -1.51 -5.60
N GLY A 21 12.53 -1.64 -5.49
CA GLY A 21 13.40 -2.15 -6.57
C GLY A 21 12.86 -3.44 -7.19
N GLY A 22 12.59 -4.45 -6.38
CA GLY A 22 12.16 -5.73 -6.89
C GLY A 22 10.77 -5.75 -7.57
N VAL A 23 9.83 -4.85 -7.25
CA VAL A 23 8.56 -4.74 -7.99
C VAL A 23 8.77 -3.95 -9.29
N LEU A 24 9.70 -3.00 -9.32
CA LEU A 24 10.08 -2.30 -10.55
C LEU A 24 10.78 -3.24 -11.54
N ASP A 25 11.60 -4.17 -11.06
CA ASP A 25 12.20 -5.21 -11.91
C ASP A 25 11.14 -6.10 -12.58
N TRP A 26 10.01 -6.36 -11.88
CA TRP A 26 8.90 -7.10 -12.45
C TRP A 26 8.08 -6.25 -13.43
N LEU A 27 7.92 -4.96 -13.17
CA LEU A 27 7.27 -4.03 -14.10
C LEU A 27 8.07 -3.90 -15.39
N ASN A 28 9.41 -3.79 -15.30
CA ASN A 28 10.32 -3.63 -16.42
C ASN A 28 9.83 -2.56 -17.43
N PRO A 29 9.73 -1.30 -17.03
CA PRO A 29 9.13 -0.25 -17.85
C PRO A 29 10.01 0.10 -19.04
N HIS A 30 9.40 0.34 -20.21
CA HIS A 30 10.08 0.72 -21.44
C HIS A 30 9.71 2.13 -21.89
N SER A 31 10.64 2.77 -22.62
CA SER A 31 10.39 4.09 -23.21
C SER A 31 9.19 4.09 -24.14
N GLY A 32 8.31 5.10 -23.98
CA GLY A 32 7.10 5.26 -24.76
C GLY A 32 5.90 4.43 -24.32
N GLU A 33 6.04 3.56 -23.31
CA GLU A 33 4.89 2.85 -22.72
C GLU A 33 4.01 3.81 -21.93
N ARG A 34 2.70 3.63 -22.06
CA ARG A 34 1.71 4.34 -21.24
C ARG A 34 1.40 3.49 -20.00
N ILE A 35 1.83 3.96 -18.83
CA ILE A 35 1.70 3.24 -17.57
C ILE A 35 0.80 4.01 -16.60
N LEU A 36 -0.19 3.31 -16.03
CA LEU A 36 -1.02 3.82 -14.95
C LEU A 36 -0.42 3.40 -13.60
N ASP A 37 -0.10 4.36 -12.73
CA ASP A 37 0.33 4.12 -11.34
C ASP A 37 -0.86 4.31 -10.40
N VAL A 38 -1.36 3.21 -9.83
CA VAL A 38 -2.54 3.18 -8.96
C VAL A 38 -2.17 3.31 -7.49
N GLY A 39 -2.62 4.38 -6.85
CA GLY A 39 -2.17 4.79 -5.52
C GLY A 39 -0.78 5.40 -5.60
N CYS A 40 -0.59 6.36 -6.50
CA CYS A 40 0.71 6.97 -6.79
C CYS A 40 1.29 7.78 -5.60
N GLY A 41 0.47 8.06 -4.59
CA GLY A 41 0.87 8.84 -3.42
C GLY A 41 1.40 10.21 -3.81
N ASP A 42 2.52 10.62 -3.24
CA ASP A 42 3.18 11.89 -3.54
C ASP A 42 4.01 11.88 -4.84
N GLY A 43 3.98 10.80 -5.61
CA GLY A 43 4.61 10.69 -6.92
C GLY A 43 6.11 10.36 -6.93
N GLN A 44 6.76 10.12 -5.79
CA GLN A 44 8.20 9.83 -5.75
C GLN A 44 8.57 8.57 -6.55
N LEU A 45 7.79 7.49 -6.40
CA LEU A 45 8.06 6.26 -7.13
C LEU A 45 7.68 6.39 -8.61
N THR A 46 6.58 7.10 -8.91
CA THR A 46 6.15 7.42 -10.27
C THR A 46 7.27 8.13 -11.04
N GLN A 47 7.93 9.14 -10.45
CA GLN A 47 9.07 9.83 -11.06
C GLN A 47 10.24 8.89 -11.39
N ARG A 48 10.53 7.92 -10.51
CA ARG A 48 11.57 6.91 -10.77
C ARG A 48 11.23 6.04 -11.99
N ILE A 49 9.95 5.70 -12.16
CA ILE A 49 9.50 4.94 -13.34
C ILE A 49 9.58 5.81 -14.60
N MET A 50 9.20 7.09 -14.53
CA MET A 50 9.33 8.05 -15.62
C MET A 50 10.77 8.17 -16.18
N ALA A 51 11.78 7.93 -15.35
CA ALA A 51 13.17 7.93 -15.78
C ALA A 51 13.51 6.85 -16.83
N SER A 52 12.66 5.83 -17.01
CA SER A 52 12.76 4.87 -18.12
C SER A 52 12.35 5.44 -19.49
N GLY A 53 11.75 6.64 -19.51
CA GLY A 53 11.14 7.22 -20.71
C GLY A 53 9.68 6.77 -20.94
N ALA A 54 9.06 6.08 -19.99
CA ALA A 54 7.64 5.75 -20.04
C ALA A 54 6.78 6.99 -19.75
N ASP A 55 5.57 7.03 -20.34
CA ASP A 55 4.55 8.04 -20.09
C ASP A 55 3.63 7.56 -18.95
N LEU A 56 3.78 8.20 -17.79
CA LEU A 56 3.05 7.81 -16.58
C LEU A 56 1.88 8.74 -16.28
N THR A 57 0.76 8.11 -15.95
CA THR A 57 -0.37 8.78 -15.31
C THR A 57 -0.55 8.16 -13.91
N GLY A 58 -0.60 8.98 -12.87
CA GLY A 58 -0.88 8.55 -11.51
C GLY A 58 -2.35 8.73 -11.15
N VAL A 59 -2.90 7.87 -10.30
CA VAL A 59 -4.16 8.10 -9.60
C VAL A 59 -3.99 7.89 -8.11
N ASP A 60 -4.62 8.76 -7.31
CA ASP A 60 -4.72 8.59 -5.86
C ASP A 60 -6.09 9.04 -5.36
N VAL A 61 -6.62 8.36 -4.36
CA VAL A 61 -7.90 8.69 -3.72
C VAL A 61 -7.78 9.88 -2.77
N SER A 62 -6.58 10.26 -2.35
CA SER A 62 -6.31 11.47 -1.58
C SER A 62 -6.02 12.63 -2.50
N THR A 63 -6.84 13.70 -2.38
CA THR A 63 -6.64 14.95 -3.11
C THR A 63 -5.26 15.57 -2.80
N GLU A 64 -4.83 15.48 -1.54
CA GLU A 64 -3.56 16.03 -1.07
C GLU A 64 -2.37 15.29 -1.68
N MET A 65 -2.45 13.95 -1.77
CA MET A 65 -1.42 13.12 -2.39
C MET A 65 -1.34 13.36 -3.89
N ALA A 66 -2.48 13.35 -4.60
CA ALA A 66 -2.50 13.66 -6.03
C ALA A 66 -1.94 15.07 -6.33
N ALA A 67 -2.29 16.07 -5.53
CA ALA A 67 -1.74 17.41 -5.65
C ALA A 67 -0.22 17.44 -5.40
N ALA A 68 0.27 16.71 -4.40
CA ALA A 68 1.71 16.58 -4.13
C ALA A 68 2.45 15.93 -5.30
N ALA A 69 1.88 14.88 -5.92
CA ALA A 69 2.43 14.26 -7.12
C ALA A 69 2.49 15.24 -8.31
N CYS A 70 1.44 16.04 -8.52
CA CYS A 70 1.44 17.09 -9.55
C CYS A 70 2.55 18.11 -9.34
N THR A 71 2.85 18.53 -8.09
CA THR A 71 3.96 19.47 -7.81
C THR A 71 5.33 18.88 -8.13
N ARG A 72 5.44 17.54 -8.20
CA ARG A 72 6.64 16.82 -8.63
C ARG A 72 6.71 16.61 -10.16
N GLY A 73 5.74 17.12 -10.91
CA GLY A 73 5.68 16.96 -12.37
C GLY A 73 5.07 15.64 -12.84
N VAL A 74 4.41 14.89 -11.95
CA VAL A 74 3.63 13.70 -12.33
C VAL A 74 2.27 14.14 -12.84
N ASN A 75 1.79 13.58 -13.95
CA ASN A 75 0.41 13.72 -14.38
C ASN A 75 -0.49 12.87 -13.46
N ALA A 76 -0.93 13.46 -12.33
CA ALA A 76 -1.72 12.75 -11.33
C ALA A 76 -3.17 13.24 -11.30
N VAL A 77 -4.11 12.30 -11.13
CA VAL A 77 -5.55 12.52 -11.09
C VAL A 77 -6.10 12.05 -9.75
N HIS A 78 -6.94 12.87 -9.11
CA HIS A 78 -7.72 12.44 -7.95
C HIS A 78 -8.85 11.51 -8.42
N ALA A 79 -8.74 10.21 -8.17
CA ALA A 79 -9.74 9.21 -8.53
C ALA A 79 -9.64 7.96 -7.65
N SER A 80 -10.74 7.22 -7.53
CA SER A 80 -10.74 5.88 -6.95
C SER A 80 -10.28 4.86 -7.98
N ALA A 81 -9.50 3.86 -7.54
CA ALA A 81 -9.17 2.70 -8.35
C ALA A 81 -10.40 1.86 -8.74
N GLU A 82 -11.51 2.02 -8.00
CA GLU A 82 -12.80 1.37 -8.22
C GLU A 82 -13.64 2.05 -9.31
N ALA A 83 -13.23 3.25 -9.80
CA ALA A 83 -13.93 4.03 -10.83
C ALA A 83 -12.91 4.95 -11.55
N LEU A 84 -12.21 4.42 -12.52
CA LEU A 84 -11.12 5.11 -13.22
C LEU A 84 -11.64 6.01 -14.34
N PRO A 85 -11.23 7.30 -14.40
CA PRO A 85 -11.72 8.25 -15.40
C PRO A 85 -10.97 8.13 -16.75
N PHE A 86 -10.68 6.91 -17.19
CA PHE A 86 -9.93 6.65 -18.41
C PHE A 86 -10.75 5.80 -19.40
N ALA A 87 -10.41 5.92 -20.69
CA ALA A 87 -11.00 5.09 -21.73
C ALA A 87 -10.52 3.63 -21.63
N ASP A 88 -11.27 2.73 -22.25
CA ASP A 88 -10.92 1.32 -22.37
C ASP A 88 -9.60 1.15 -23.14
N ALA A 89 -8.81 0.16 -22.75
CA ALA A 89 -7.60 -0.27 -23.44
C ALA A 89 -6.60 0.88 -23.75
N CYS A 90 -6.46 1.84 -22.83
CA CYS A 90 -5.61 3.01 -23.03
C CYS A 90 -4.23 2.94 -22.40
N PHE A 91 -3.93 1.91 -21.59
CA PHE A 91 -2.63 1.71 -20.95
C PHE A 91 -1.94 0.42 -21.38
N ASP A 92 -0.62 0.46 -21.52
CA ASP A 92 0.23 -0.69 -21.80
C ASP A 92 0.53 -1.51 -20.55
N ALA A 93 0.61 -0.82 -19.41
CA ALA A 93 0.80 -1.45 -18.12
C ALA A 93 0.04 -0.69 -17.02
N VAL A 94 -0.31 -1.45 -15.96
CA VAL A 94 -0.73 -0.93 -14.68
C VAL A 94 0.31 -1.31 -13.64
N PHE A 95 0.63 -0.36 -12.79
CA PHE A 95 1.53 -0.52 -11.65
C PHE A 95 0.83 -0.10 -10.37
N SER A 96 1.16 -0.77 -9.26
CA SER A 96 0.76 -0.30 -7.92
C SER A 96 1.76 -0.77 -6.87
N ASN A 97 2.14 0.12 -5.96
CA ASN A 97 3.00 -0.24 -4.85
C ASN A 97 2.44 0.26 -3.51
N ALA A 98 2.24 -0.65 -2.56
CA ALA A 98 1.80 -0.39 -1.20
C ALA A 98 0.43 0.33 -1.06
N ALA A 99 -0.45 0.24 -2.08
CA ALA A 99 -1.75 0.91 -2.11
C ALA A 99 -2.95 -0.04 -2.06
N LEU A 100 -2.91 -1.17 -2.78
CA LEU A 100 -4.10 -1.99 -3.01
C LEU A 100 -4.76 -2.54 -1.73
N HIS A 101 -4.01 -2.76 -0.66
CA HIS A 101 -4.58 -3.22 0.61
C HIS A 101 -5.48 -2.20 1.32
N TRP A 102 -5.58 -0.98 0.81
CA TRP A 102 -6.50 0.06 1.26
C TRP A 102 -7.80 0.10 0.46
N VAL A 103 -7.85 -0.53 -0.71
CA VAL A 103 -9.04 -0.61 -1.55
C VAL A 103 -10.08 -1.49 -0.87
N ARG A 104 -11.33 -1.06 -0.91
CA ARG A 104 -12.44 -1.78 -0.25
C ARG A 104 -13.11 -2.78 -1.17
N ASP A 105 -13.36 -2.36 -2.40
CA ASP A 105 -13.97 -3.20 -3.42
C ASP A 105 -12.93 -3.65 -4.46
N HIS A 106 -12.30 -4.79 -4.18
CA HIS A 106 -11.32 -5.38 -5.09
C HIS A 106 -11.94 -5.88 -6.39
N GLU A 107 -13.24 -6.24 -6.40
CA GLU A 107 -13.93 -6.68 -7.60
C GLU A 107 -14.10 -5.52 -8.58
N ALA A 108 -14.63 -4.38 -8.09
CA ALA A 108 -14.75 -3.18 -8.88
C ALA A 108 -13.40 -2.67 -9.39
N MET A 109 -12.39 -2.64 -8.52
CA MET A 109 -11.03 -2.25 -8.89
C MET A 109 -10.46 -3.13 -10.00
N LEU A 110 -10.51 -4.47 -9.86
CA LEU A 110 -9.94 -5.38 -10.86
C LEU A 110 -10.67 -5.31 -12.20
N ALA A 111 -12.01 -5.10 -12.19
CA ALA A 111 -12.77 -4.86 -13.39
C ALA A 111 -12.31 -3.58 -14.11
N GLU A 112 -12.10 -2.48 -13.37
CA GLU A 112 -11.59 -1.22 -13.92
C GLU A 112 -10.16 -1.35 -14.47
N LEU A 113 -9.27 -2.01 -13.72
CA LEU A 113 -7.88 -2.23 -14.16
C LEU A 113 -7.83 -3.10 -15.41
N HIS A 114 -8.66 -4.14 -15.48
CA HIS A 114 -8.80 -4.93 -16.69
C HIS A 114 -9.35 -4.09 -17.86
N ARG A 115 -10.36 -3.25 -17.64
CA ARG A 115 -10.96 -2.38 -18.67
C ARG A 115 -9.94 -1.42 -19.29
N VAL A 116 -9.17 -0.73 -18.46
CA VAL A 116 -8.24 0.31 -18.94
C VAL A 116 -6.94 -0.25 -19.53
N LEU A 117 -6.54 -1.49 -19.20
CA LEU A 117 -5.41 -2.16 -19.83
C LEU A 117 -5.77 -2.59 -21.26
N ARG A 118 -4.83 -2.46 -22.19
CA ARG A 118 -4.98 -3.05 -23.53
C ARG A 118 -4.86 -4.59 -23.49
N PRO A 119 -5.40 -5.32 -24.46
CA PRO A 119 -5.09 -6.74 -24.62
C PRO A 119 -3.58 -6.99 -24.69
N GLY A 120 -3.06 -7.94 -23.90
CA GLY A 120 -1.63 -8.18 -23.75
C GLY A 120 -0.90 -7.17 -22.86
N GLY A 121 -1.60 -6.20 -22.28
CA GLY A 121 -1.05 -5.28 -21.26
C GLY A 121 -0.82 -6.00 -19.93
N ARG A 122 0.21 -5.57 -19.17
CA ARG A 122 0.59 -6.19 -17.90
C ARG A 122 0.09 -5.41 -16.69
N PHE A 123 -0.26 -6.13 -15.62
CA PHE A 123 -0.52 -5.53 -14.32
C PHE A 123 0.46 -6.10 -13.31
N VAL A 124 1.27 -5.22 -12.71
CA VAL A 124 2.29 -5.56 -11.74
C VAL A 124 2.06 -4.76 -10.46
N ALA A 125 1.97 -5.47 -9.33
CA ALA A 125 1.79 -4.78 -8.06
C ALA A 125 2.49 -5.47 -6.89
N GLU A 126 2.72 -4.68 -5.84
CA GLU A 126 3.17 -5.14 -4.54
C GLU A 126 2.38 -4.44 -3.44
N PHE A 127 1.79 -5.22 -2.53
CA PHE A 127 1.06 -4.68 -1.39
C PHE A 127 1.12 -5.65 -0.19
N GLY A 128 0.49 -5.32 0.94
CA GLY A 128 0.47 -6.22 2.09
C GLY A 128 -0.21 -7.55 1.76
N GLY A 129 0.47 -8.67 1.97
CA GLY A 129 -0.08 -10.00 1.80
C GLY A 129 -0.41 -10.69 3.12
N HIS A 130 -0.78 -11.97 3.06
CA HIS A 130 -1.08 -12.77 4.25
C HIS A 130 0.08 -12.72 5.25
N GLY A 131 -0.24 -12.49 6.52
CA GLY A 131 0.77 -12.32 7.58
C GLY A 131 1.39 -10.93 7.68
N ASN A 132 1.05 -9.99 6.81
CA ASN A 132 1.60 -8.63 6.85
C ASN A 132 1.25 -7.93 8.17
N ILE A 133 2.28 -7.42 8.87
CA ILE A 133 2.17 -6.74 10.16
C ILE A 133 1.32 -7.52 11.19
N ALA A 134 1.46 -8.86 11.20
CA ALA A 134 0.59 -9.73 12.00
C ALA A 134 0.74 -9.48 13.49
N ALA A 135 1.97 -9.34 14.00
CA ALA A 135 2.22 -9.03 15.40
C ALA A 135 1.62 -7.67 15.78
N ILE A 136 1.84 -6.66 14.95
CA ILE A 136 1.30 -5.30 15.18
C ILE A 136 -0.23 -5.32 15.22
N ARG A 137 -0.89 -6.02 14.27
CA ARG A 137 -2.35 -6.11 14.22
C ARG A 137 -2.93 -6.80 15.43
N ILE A 138 -2.35 -7.93 15.84
CA ILE A 138 -2.82 -8.71 17.00
C ILE A 138 -2.65 -7.90 18.29
N ALA A 139 -1.49 -7.28 18.50
CA ALA A 139 -1.23 -6.49 19.69
C ALA A 139 -2.16 -5.27 19.77
N PHE A 140 -2.32 -4.54 18.66
CA PHE A 140 -3.21 -3.37 18.61
C PHE A 140 -4.68 -3.75 18.85
N ALA A 141 -5.15 -4.86 18.24
CA ALA A 141 -6.49 -5.38 18.46
C ALA A 141 -6.73 -5.77 19.95
N ALA A 142 -5.77 -6.48 20.55
CA ALA A 142 -5.87 -6.90 21.94
C ALA A 142 -5.92 -5.71 22.92
N VAL A 143 -5.16 -4.64 22.64
CA VAL A 143 -5.21 -3.41 23.43
C VAL A 143 -6.53 -2.67 23.25
N LEU A 144 -7.06 -2.57 22.02
CA LEU A 144 -8.38 -1.97 21.77
C LEU A 144 -9.47 -2.71 22.54
N GLU A 145 -9.52 -4.04 22.48
CA GLU A 145 -10.50 -4.88 23.20
C GLU A 145 -10.41 -4.69 24.72
N ARG A 146 -9.20 -4.60 25.29
CA ARG A 146 -8.99 -4.31 26.72
C ARG A 146 -9.63 -3.00 27.15
N HIS A 147 -9.68 -2.02 26.27
CA HIS A 147 -10.32 -0.72 26.50
C HIS A 147 -11.78 -0.64 26.04
N GLY A 148 -12.41 -1.78 25.69
CA GLY A 148 -13.83 -1.87 25.32
C GLY A 148 -14.14 -1.44 23.88
N PHE A 149 -13.15 -1.36 23.01
CA PHE A 149 -13.31 -1.08 21.57
C PHE A 149 -13.21 -2.40 20.76
N PRO A 150 -13.97 -2.54 19.66
CA PRO A 150 -13.87 -3.74 18.83
C PRO A 150 -12.47 -3.92 18.25
N GLY A 151 -11.80 -5.04 18.54
CA GLY A 151 -10.48 -5.36 17.98
C GLY A 151 -10.51 -5.53 16.45
N ALA A 152 -11.69 -5.83 15.88
CA ALA A 152 -11.89 -5.89 14.43
C ALA A 152 -11.55 -4.58 13.71
N GLU A 153 -11.64 -3.42 14.36
CA GLU A 153 -11.22 -2.12 13.79
C GLU A 153 -9.73 -2.07 13.48
N ALA A 154 -8.90 -2.90 14.11
CA ALA A 154 -7.49 -3.05 13.76
C ALA A 154 -7.28 -3.69 12.38
N HIS A 155 -8.31 -4.31 11.80
CA HIS A 155 -8.26 -5.11 10.57
C HIS A 155 -8.87 -4.38 9.36
N VAL A 156 -8.54 -3.11 9.19
CA VAL A 156 -9.05 -2.28 8.09
C VAL A 156 -8.41 -2.56 6.72
N ASN A 157 -7.37 -3.37 6.67
CA ASN A 157 -6.64 -3.69 5.45
C ASN A 157 -6.92 -5.12 4.98
N TYR A 158 -6.94 -5.30 3.67
CA TYR A 158 -7.03 -6.60 3.02
C TYR A 158 -5.64 -7.17 2.74
N PHE A 159 -5.32 -8.33 3.32
CA PHE A 159 -4.03 -9.01 3.18
C PHE A 159 -4.25 -10.46 2.74
N PRO A 160 -4.43 -10.71 1.44
CA PRO A 160 -4.72 -12.03 0.90
C PRO A 160 -3.51 -12.96 0.87
N SER A 161 -3.78 -14.26 0.77
CA SER A 161 -2.78 -15.26 0.38
C SER A 161 -2.52 -15.21 -1.12
N PRO A 162 -1.39 -15.76 -1.61
CA PRO A 162 -1.12 -15.87 -3.05
C PRO A 162 -2.21 -16.64 -3.80
N ALA A 163 -2.67 -17.77 -3.24
CA ALA A 163 -3.70 -18.60 -3.87
C ALA A 163 -5.04 -17.88 -4.00
N GLU A 164 -5.47 -17.19 -2.94
CA GLU A 164 -6.70 -16.39 -2.94
C GLU A 164 -6.64 -15.27 -3.98
N TYR A 165 -5.53 -14.53 -4.01
CA TYR A 165 -5.43 -13.38 -4.91
C TYR A 165 -5.20 -13.78 -6.37
N ALA A 166 -4.47 -14.88 -6.63
CA ALA A 166 -4.34 -15.45 -7.96
C ALA A 166 -5.71 -15.85 -8.53
N HIS A 167 -6.52 -16.57 -7.74
CA HIS A 167 -7.87 -16.95 -8.13
C HIS A 167 -8.73 -15.72 -8.46
N ARG A 168 -8.67 -14.66 -7.65
CA ARG A 168 -9.39 -13.41 -7.87
C ARG A 168 -8.96 -12.72 -9.17
N LEU A 169 -7.64 -12.66 -9.44
CA LEU A 169 -7.11 -12.10 -10.69
C LEU A 169 -7.60 -12.89 -11.92
N GLU A 170 -7.58 -14.22 -11.85
CA GLU A 170 -8.04 -15.10 -12.92
C GLU A 170 -9.54 -14.96 -13.21
N GLN A 171 -10.37 -14.78 -12.15
CA GLN A 171 -11.80 -14.51 -12.30
C GLN A 171 -12.09 -13.19 -13.05
N HIS A 172 -11.14 -12.23 -13.01
CA HIS A 172 -11.24 -10.96 -13.73
C HIS A 172 -10.49 -10.98 -15.08
N GLY A 173 -10.12 -12.15 -15.59
CA GLY A 173 -9.53 -12.30 -16.92
C GLY A 173 -8.05 -12.03 -17.01
N PHE A 174 -7.34 -11.94 -15.87
CA PHE A 174 -5.88 -11.83 -15.85
C PHE A 174 -5.21 -13.21 -15.87
N ALA A 175 -4.19 -13.39 -16.70
CA ALA A 175 -3.30 -14.54 -16.64
C ALA A 175 -2.17 -14.26 -15.65
N VAL A 176 -2.10 -15.02 -14.55
CA VAL A 176 -1.07 -14.85 -13.52
C VAL A 176 0.25 -15.49 -13.97
N GLU A 177 1.27 -14.67 -14.22
CA GLU A 177 2.59 -15.16 -14.60
C GLU A 177 3.46 -15.48 -13.38
N ARG A 178 3.39 -14.61 -12.36
CA ARG A 178 4.17 -14.72 -11.13
C ARG A 178 3.38 -14.18 -9.96
N ILE A 179 3.42 -14.86 -8.83
CA ILE A 179 2.89 -14.37 -7.56
C ILE A 179 3.70 -14.94 -6.40
N ALA A 180 4.04 -14.12 -5.40
CA ALA A 180 4.84 -14.56 -4.26
C ALA A 180 4.54 -13.75 -3.00
N LEU A 181 4.63 -14.40 -1.82
CA LEU A 181 4.78 -13.73 -0.54
C LEU A 181 6.26 -13.49 -0.24
N ILE A 182 6.58 -12.26 0.12
CA ILE A 182 7.95 -11.81 0.37
C ILE A 182 8.01 -11.24 1.79
N PRO A 183 8.58 -11.96 2.75
CA PRO A 183 8.88 -11.39 4.07
C PRO A 183 9.78 -10.17 3.92
N ARG A 184 9.40 -9.08 4.56
CA ARG A 184 10.13 -7.81 4.47
C ARG A 184 10.22 -7.13 5.83
N PRO A 185 10.92 -7.72 6.81
CA PRO A 185 11.19 -7.03 8.06
C PRO A 185 11.81 -5.66 7.76
N THR A 186 11.21 -4.59 8.28
CA THR A 186 11.59 -3.23 7.92
C THR A 186 11.99 -2.46 9.17
N PRO A 187 13.27 -2.04 9.28
CA PRO A 187 13.70 -1.17 10.35
C PRO A 187 12.88 0.13 10.36
N LEU A 188 12.45 0.53 11.56
CA LEU A 188 11.75 1.80 11.75
C LEU A 188 12.74 2.90 12.12
N GLY A 189 12.45 4.14 11.67
CA GLY A 189 13.25 5.30 12.02
C GLY A 189 13.19 5.67 13.51
N ALA A 190 13.79 6.79 13.88
CA ALA A 190 13.94 7.24 15.27
C ALA A 190 12.62 7.33 16.08
N GLY A 191 11.48 7.56 15.41
CA GLY A 191 10.15 7.55 16.05
C GLY A 191 9.64 6.17 16.45
N GLY A 192 10.27 5.11 15.95
CA GLY A 192 9.99 3.72 16.30
C GLY A 192 8.55 3.29 16.07
N MET A 193 8.10 2.32 16.86
CA MET A 193 6.76 1.73 16.74
C MET A 193 5.64 2.72 17.11
N ALA A 194 5.87 3.62 18.05
CA ALA A 194 4.87 4.60 18.45
C ALA A 194 4.50 5.55 17.29
N GLU A 195 5.48 6.04 16.56
CA GLU A 195 5.26 6.91 15.41
C GLU A 195 4.64 6.15 14.24
N TRP A 196 5.08 4.90 14.03
CA TRP A 196 4.46 4.01 13.07
C TRP A 196 2.94 3.84 13.32
N LEU A 197 2.54 3.57 14.57
CA LEU A 197 1.14 3.45 14.97
C LEU A 197 0.37 4.74 14.72
N ARG A 198 0.93 5.90 15.09
CA ARG A 198 0.27 7.19 14.86
C ARG A 198 0.09 7.48 13.37
N THR A 199 1.03 7.07 12.52
CA THR A 199 0.97 7.31 11.07
C THR A 199 0.01 6.35 10.37
N PHE A 200 0.12 5.05 10.61
CA PHE A 200 -0.59 4.04 9.84
C PHE A 200 -1.86 3.51 10.51
N ARG A 201 -2.13 3.90 11.76
CA ARG A 201 -3.36 3.59 12.51
C ARG A 201 -4.13 4.83 12.94
N ASN A 202 -3.82 6.01 12.38
CA ASN A 202 -4.48 7.27 12.71
C ASN A 202 -6.01 7.19 12.50
N GLY A 203 -6.47 6.49 11.45
CA GLY A 203 -7.89 6.31 11.16
C GLY A 203 -8.66 5.61 12.29
N VAL A 204 -8.04 4.66 13.00
CA VAL A 204 -8.61 4.01 14.18
C VAL A 204 -8.38 4.86 15.43
N LEU A 205 -7.16 5.34 15.64
CA LEU A 205 -6.83 6.16 16.81
C LEU A 205 -7.70 7.41 16.90
N SER A 206 -8.08 8.03 15.79
CA SER A 206 -8.94 9.22 15.77
C SER A 206 -10.38 8.95 16.23
N THR A 207 -10.85 7.70 16.16
CA THR A 207 -12.19 7.33 16.67
C THR A 207 -12.23 7.19 18.19
N LEU A 208 -11.05 7.04 18.83
CA LEU A 208 -10.95 6.91 20.29
C LEU A 208 -11.07 8.27 20.99
N PRO A 209 -11.56 8.29 22.25
CA PRO A 209 -11.45 9.46 23.13
C PRO A 209 -10.00 9.95 23.21
N GLU A 210 -9.78 11.24 23.16
CA GLU A 210 -8.44 11.85 23.15
C GLU A 210 -7.56 11.38 24.31
N SER A 211 -8.16 11.28 25.51
CA SER A 211 -7.48 10.78 26.73
C SER A 211 -7.00 9.35 26.64
N LEU A 212 -7.50 8.56 25.67
CA LEU A 212 -7.16 7.15 25.53
C LEU A 212 -6.12 6.89 24.42
N ARG A 213 -6.02 7.78 23.44
CA ARG A 213 -5.18 7.57 22.23
C ARG A 213 -3.73 7.27 22.60
N GLN A 214 -3.13 8.08 23.47
CA GLN A 214 -1.73 7.89 23.86
C GLN A 214 -1.55 6.59 24.63
N ARG A 215 -2.44 6.26 25.56
CA ARG A 215 -2.38 5.01 26.33
C ARG A 215 -2.46 3.77 25.44
N VAL A 216 -3.35 3.76 24.44
CA VAL A 216 -3.46 2.66 23.48
C VAL A 216 -2.18 2.49 22.68
N VAL A 217 -1.54 3.59 22.28
CA VAL A 217 -0.23 3.53 21.61
C VAL A 217 0.82 2.93 22.54
N ASP A 218 0.95 3.43 23.78
CA ASP A 218 1.99 3.00 24.72
C ASP A 218 1.84 1.52 25.11
N GLU A 219 0.62 1.08 25.45
CA GLU A 219 0.35 -0.33 25.77
C GLU A 219 0.61 -1.26 24.56
N THR A 220 0.31 -0.81 23.34
CA THR A 220 0.62 -1.56 22.12
C THR A 220 2.12 -1.68 21.91
N VAL A 221 2.86 -0.59 22.10
CA VAL A 221 4.34 -0.58 22.01
C VAL A 221 4.96 -1.54 23.04
N GLU A 222 4.50 -1.49 24.29
CA GLU A 222 4.97 -2.41 25.35
C GLU A 222 4.74 -3.88 24.98
N LEU A 223 3.53 -4.19 24.45
CA LEU A 223 3.16 -5.55 24.06
C LEU A 223 4.00 -6.06 22.88
N LEU A 224 4.43 -5.16 21.98
CA LEU A 224 5.22 -5.49 20.80
C LEU A 224 6.74 -5.59 21.08
N ALA A 225 7.23 -4.96 22.14
CA ALA A 225 8.64 -4.86 22.40
C ALA A 225 9.38 -6.22 22.42
N PRO A 226 8.86 -7.29 23.04
CA PRO A 226 9.55 -8.60 23.06
C PRO A 226 9.73 -9.23 21.67
N ALA A 227 8.88 -8.87 20.68
CA ALA A 227 8.87 -9.48 19.35
C ALA A 227 9.52 -8.64 18.26
N LEU A 228 9.44 -7.30 18.38
CA LEU A 228 9.78 -6.38 17.29
C LEU A 228 10.84 -5.34 17.66
N ARG A 229 11.39 -5.38 18.88
CA ARG A 229 12.46 -4.50 19.34
C ARG A 229 13.69 -5.32 19.71
N ASP A 230 14.85 -4.96 19.16
CA ASP A 230 16.11 -5.61 19.50
C ASP A 230 16.70 -5.10 20.82
N GLU A 231 17.78 -5.75 21.30
CA GLU A 231 18.48 -5.40 22.53
C GLU A 231 19.15 -4.02 22.51
N THR A 232 19.35 -3.45 21.32
CA THR A 232 19.90 -2.10 21.14
C THR A 232 18.83 -1.03 21.09
N GLY A 233 17.56 -1.45 21.13
CA GLY A 233 16.39 -0.57 21.14
C GLY A 233 15.81 -0.24 19.77
N ASN A 234 16.33 -0.83 18.68
CA ASN A 234 15.81 -0.62 17.34
C ASN A 234 14.54 -1.41 17.11
N TRP A 235 13.59 -0.80 16.41
CA TRP A 235 12.32 -1.40 16.04
C TRP A 235 12.31 -1.90 14.61
N THR A 236 11.69 -3.06 14.38
CA THR A 236 11.47 -3.63 13.06
C THR A 236 9.99 -3.97 12.89
N ALA A 237 9.34 -3.45 11.86
CA ALA A 237 7.97 -3.84 11.51
C ALA A 237 7.96 -5.16 10.73
N ASP A 238 7.03 -6.05 11.05
CA ASP A 238 6.89 -7.40 10.50
C ASP A 238 6.10 -7.41 9.17
N TYR A 239 6.59 -6.64 8.18
CA TYR A 239 5.95 -6.61 6.87
C TYR A 239 6.09 -7.92 6.10
N VAL A 240 5.00 -8.31 5.44
CA VAL A 240 4.97 -9.35 4.41
C VAL A 240 4.28 -8.79 3.18
N ARG A 241 4.93 -8.85 2.03
CA ARG A 241 4.40 -8.32 0.78
C ARG A 241 3.91 -9.43 -0.13
N LEU A 242 2.74 -9.25 -0.70
CA LEU A 242 2.27 -9.99 -1.86
C LEU A 242 2.70 -9.21 -3.09
N ARG A 243 3.49 -9.84 -3.95
CA ARG A 243 3.90 -9.30 -5.25
C ARG A 243 3.40 -10.20 -6.34
N PHE A 244 2.89 -9.62 -7.42
CA PHE A 244 2.46 -10.38 -8.59
C PHE A 244 2.73 -9.63 -9.89
N ALA A 245 2.80 -10.39 -10.98
CA ALA A 245 2.76 -9.90 -12.36
C ALA A 245 1.76 -10.75 -13.14
N THR A 246 0.90 -10.09 -13.92
CA THR A 246 -0.16 -10.68 -14.72
C THR A 246 -0.22 -10.02 -16.10
N VAL A 247 -0.88 -10.68 -17.03
CA VAL A 247 -1.22 -10.16 -18.36
C VAL A 247 -2.74 -10.20 -18.54
N ARG A 248 -3.28 -9.17 -19.22
CA ARG A 248 -4.67 -9.12 -19.68
C ARG A 248 -4.85 -9.95 -20.94
#